data_2a40fd1af7bab8e203f7dc486c571070
#
_entry.id   2a40fd1af7bab8e203f7dc486c571070
#
_cell.length_a   1.000
_cell.length_b   1.000
_cell.length_c   1.000
_cell.angle_alpha   90.00
_cell.angle_beta   90.00
_cell.angle_gamma   90.00
#
_symmetry.space_group_name_H-M   'P 1'
#
loop_
_entity.id
_entity.type
_entity.pdbx_description
1 polymer ?
#
loop_
_entity_poly.entity_id
_entity_poly.type
_entity_poly.pdbx_seq_one_letter_code
_entity_poly.pdbx_strand_id
1 'polypeptide(L)'
;MLLAGVNGASLYAVVDAGLGRAPSWAGVLYAVQGAGSVATGLAAGTLLRRLGERGFAAWGCALFGLGVAARALPGDALVLAGSLLIGAGLPCVLIAALTAVQRETPADRLGVTAGRVHTLLYAPNAVALVAGAGLVAVTDHRVLLALTGAAALGCAAVPARGRGVRSGGEAEEVPRR
;
A
#
# COMPACT_ATOMS: atom_id res chain seq x y z
N MET A 1 -4.17 -3.45 2.87
CA MET A 1 -3.47 -4.57 3.57
C MET A 1 -3.76 -5.95 2.95
N LEU A 2 -4.99 -6.25 2.50
CA LEU A 2 -5.29 -7.53 1.85
C LEU A 2 -4.39 -7.79 0.63
N LEU A 3 -4.21 -6.80 -0.24
CA LEU A 3 -3.32 -6.88 -1.40
C LEU A 3 -1.84 -7.08 -1.01
N ALA A 4 -1.43 -6.56 0.15
CA ALA A 4 -0.08 -6.77 0.67
C ALA A 4 0.15 -8.22 1.09
N GLY A 5 -0.86 -8.89 1.66
CA GLY A 5 -0.81 -10.31 1.99
C GLY A 5 -0.63 -11.19 0.75
N VAL A 6 -1.42 -10.94 -0.30
CA VAL A 6 -1.29 -11.65 -1.59
C VAL A 6 0.10 -11.45 -2.21
N ASN A 7 0.59 -10.20 -2.23
CA ASN A 7 1.96 -9.91 -2.71
C ASN A 7 3.03 -10.62 -1.88
N GLY A 8 2.86 -10.68 -0.55
CA GLY A 8 3.79 -11.40 0.33
C GLY A 8 3.83 -12.90 0.03
N ALA A 9 2.67 -13.53 -0.19
CA ALA A 9 2.59 -14.94 -0.57
C ALA A 9 3.27 -15.23 -1.92
N SER A 10 3.21 -14.29 -2.86
CA SER A 10 3.80 -14.45 -4.20
C SER A 10 5.31 -14.25 -4.24
N LEU A 11 5.94 -13.76 -3.16
CA LEU A 11 7.36 -13.37 -3.17
C LEU A 11 8.29 -14.52 -3.55
N TYR A 12 8.08 -15.69 -2.96
CA TYR A 12 8.91 -16.85 -3.23
C TYR A 12 8.72 -17.38 -4.66
N ALA A 13 7.50 -17.29 -5.20
CA ALA A 13 7.24 -17.65 -6.60
C ALA A 13 7.95 -16.68 -7.57
N VAL A 14 8.04 -15.41 -7.23
CA VAL A 14 8.82 -14.43 -8.02
C VAL A 14 10.30 -14.78 -8.00
N VAL A 15 10.85 -15.19 -6.85
CA VAL A 15 12.29 -15.54 -6.73
C VAL A 15 12.60 -16.81 -7.48
N ASP A 16 11.81 -17.86 -7.29
CA ASP A 16 12.02 -19.17 -7.86
C ASP A 16 11.60 -19.23 -9.34
N ALA A 17 10.30 -19.11 -9.62
CA ALA A 17 9.77 -19.23 -10.98
C ALA A 17 10.01 -17.98 -11.85
N GLY A 18 10.09 -16.79 -11.24
CA GLY A 18 10.28 -15.53 -11.97
C GLY A 18 11.75 -15.25 -12.31
N LEU A 19 12.66 -15.44 -11.36
CA LEU A 19 14.08 -15.10 -11.50
C LEU A 19 15.01 -16.31 -11.58
N GLY A 20 14.52 -17.53 -11.28
CA GLY A 20 15.37 -18.74 -11.22
C GLY A 20 16.47 -18.65 -10.15
N ARG A 21 16.22 -17.93 -9.06
CA ARG A 21 17.17 -17.69 -7.99
C ARG A 21 16.89 -18.56 -6.76
N ALA A 22 17.92 -18.79 -5.95
CA ALA A 22 17.76 -19.50 -4.69
C ALA A 22 16.79 -18.77 -3.76
N PRO A 23 16.00 -19.48 -2.91
CA PRO A 23 15.03 -18.89 -1.98
C PRO A 23 15.64 -17.83 -1.04
N SER A 24 16.94 -17.92 -0.73
CA SER A 24 17.68 -16.92 0.07
C SER A 24 17.67 -15.53 -0.54
N TRP A 25 17.47 -15.42 -1.86
CA TRP A 25 17.35 -14.13 -2.57
C TRP A 25 16.11 -13.31 -2.12
N ALA A 26 15.10 -13.97 -1.55
CA ALA A 26 13.98 -13.30 -0.91
C ALA A 26 14.45 -12.33 0.18
N GLY A 27 15.52 -12.66 0.90
CA GLY A 27 16.14 -11.77 1.89
C GLY A 27 16.63 -10.45 1.28
N VAL A 28 17.20 -10.48 0.07
CA VAL A 28 17.62 -9.26 -0.65
C VAL A 28 16.41 -8.40 -1.00
N LEU A 29 15.33 -9.01 -1.50
CA LEU A 29 14.10 -8.28 -1.82
C LEU A 29 13.47 -7.63 -0.57
N TYR A 30 13.46 -8.33 0.55
CA TYR A 30 13.01 -7.76 1.82
C TYR A 30 13.91 -6.64 2.33
N ALA A 31 15.24 -6.75 2.18
CA ALA A 31 16.17 -5.69 2.55
C ALA A 31 15.93 -4.41 1.73
N VAL A 32 15.77 -4.55 0.41
CA VAL A 32 15.45 -3.44 -0.50
C VAL A 32 14.09 -2.83 -0.16
N GLN A 33 13.09 -3.65 0.13
CA GLN A 33 11.78 -3.20 0.59
C GLN A 33 11.87 -2.45 1.92
N GLY A 34 12.68 -2.94 2.86
CA GLY A 34 12.99 -2.28 4.13
C GLY A 34 13.61 -0.89 3.92
N ALA A 35 14.57 -0.77 3.00
CA ALA A 35 15.17 0.52 2.66
C ALA A 35 14.14 1.53 2.14
N GLY A 36 13.22 1.09 1.26
CA GLY A 36 12.09 1.91 0.82
C GLY A 36 11.19 2.38 1.97
N SER A 37 10.91 1.48 2.92
CA SER A 37 10.10 1.80 4.11
C SER A 37 10.77 2.83 5.01
N VAL A 38 12.07 2.70 5.25
CA VAL A 38 12.85 3.66 6.03
C VAL A 38 12.86 5.03 5.36
N ALA A 39 13.15 5.09 4.05
CA ALA A 39 13.15 6.34 3.29
C ALA A 39 11.79 7.07 3.38
N THR A 40 10.71 6.33 3.22
CA THR A 40 9.36 6.90 3.36
C THR A 40 9.08 7.33 4.79
N GLY A 41 9.46 6.55 5.80
CA GLY A 41 9.29 6.90 7.21
C GLY A 41 9.95 8.23 7.54
N LEU A 42 11.19 8.45 7.07
CA LEU A 42 11.93 9.71 7.26
C LEU A 42 11.25 10.90 6.55
N ALA A 43 10.68 10.67 5.38
CA ALA A 43 9.99 11.71 4.59
C ALA A 43 8.51 11.91 4.98
N ALA A 44 7.92 11.00 5.77
CA ALA A 44 6.49 10.92 6.03
C ALA A 44 5.90 12.22 6.57
N GLY A 45 6.55 12.86 7.54
CA GLY A 45 6.07 14.12 8.11
C GLY A 45 5.98 15.25 7.09
N THR A 46 6.92 15.35 6.18
CA THR A 46 6.92 16.37 5.12
C THR A 46 5.89 16.07 4.04
N LEU A 47 5.82 14.81 3.62
CA LEU A 47 4.87 14.36 2.61
C LEU A 47 3.42 14.47 3.10
N LEU A 48 3.17 14.10 4.36
CA LEU A 48 1.85 14.18 4.98
C LEU A 48 1.36 15.64 5.06
N ARG A 49 2.25 16.58 5.42
CA ARG A 49 1.92 18.03 5.42
C ARG A 49 1.59 18.56 4.04
N ARG A 50 2.30 18.10 2.99
CA ARG A 50 2.10 18.57 1.61
C ARG A 50 0.89 17.95 0.92
N LEU A 51 0.68 16.64 1.10
CA LEU A 51 -0.34 15.88 0.38
C LEU A 51 -1.64 15.72 1.17
N GLY A 52 -1.61 15.92 2.48
CA GLY A 52 -2.68 15.55 3.38
C GLY A 52 -2.80 14.02 3.53
N GLU A 53 -3.59 13.56 4.51
CA GLU A 53 -3.73 12.13 4.82
C GLU A 53 -4.23 11.30 3.62
N ARG A 54 -5.27 11.80 2.93
CA ARG A 54 -5.85 11.12 1.76
C ARG A 54 -4.91 11.07 0.57
N GLY A 55 -4.20 12.18 0.30
CA GLY A 55 -3.23 12.27 -0.78
C GLY A 55 -2.02 11.37 -0.51
N PHE A 56 -1.55 11.33 0.72
CA PHE A 56 -0.43 10.47 1.14
C PHE A 56 -0.79 8.98 1.06
N ALA A 57 -2.00 8.59 1.48
CA ALA A 57 -2.49 7.23 1.32
C ALA A 57 -2.63 6.83 -0.16
N ALA A 58 -3.18 7.71 -1.01
CA ALA A 58 -3.31 7.47 -2.44
C ALA A 58 -1.96 7.30 -3.12
N TRP A 59 -0.98 8.16 -2.77
CA TRP A 59 0.40 8.03 -3.23
C TRP A 59 1.01 6.69 -2.84
N GLY A 60 0.80 6.27 -1.58
CA GLY A 60 1.24 4.96 -1.10
C GLY A 60 0.63 3.79 -1.87
N CYS A 61 -0.67 3.83 -2.15
CA CYS A 61 -1.34 2.84 -2.97
C CYS A 61 -0.81 2.79 -4.41
N ALA A 62 -0.50 3.97 -5.00
CA ALA A 62 0.07 4.05 -6.34
C ALA A 62 1.48 3.44 -6.39
N LEU A 63 2.36 3.81 -5.45
CA LEU A 63 3.71 3.23 -5.35
C LEU A 63 3.66 1.71 -5.15
N PHE A 64 2.80 1.24 -4.26
CA PHE A 64 2.59 -0.18 -4.02
C PHE A 64 2.11 -0.90 -5.29
N GLY A 65 1.09 -0.36 -5.97
CA GLY A 65 0.53 -0.95 -7.18
C GLY A 65 1.55 -1.01 -8.32
N LEU A 66 2.32 0.06 -8.55
CA LEU A 66 3.40 0.10 -9.53
C LEU A 66 4.51 -0.89 -9.18
N GLY A 67 4.87 -0.98 -7.90
CA GLY A 67 5.89 -1.92 -7.43
C GLY A 67 5.48 -3.38 -7.63
N VAL A 68 4.22 -3.72 -7.35
CA VAL A 68 3.68 -5.07 -7.59
C VAL A 68 3.62 -5.38 -9.08
N ALA A 69 3.18 -4.43 -9.91
CA ALA A 69 3.16 -4.58 -11.36
C ALA A 69 4.56 -4.78 -11.95
N ALA A 70 5.57 -4.05 -11.44
CA ALA A 70 6.96 -4.22 -11.85
C ALA A 70 7.50 -5.62 -11.54
N ARG A 71 7.08 -6.24 -10.44
CA ARG A 71 7.46 -7.63 -10.10
C ARG A 71 6.83 -8.70 -11.01
N ALA A 72 5.76 -8.37 -11.72
CA ALA A 72 5.17 -9.27 -12.72
C ALA A 72 6.04 -9.37 -14.00
N LEU A 73 6.93 -8.41 -14.21
CA LEU A 73 7.80 -8.35 -15.39
C LEU A 73 9.12 -9.10 -15.13
N PRO A 74 9.71 -9.73 -16.16
CA PRO A 74 10.98 -10.41 -16.03
C PRO A 74 12.14 -9.42 -15.86
N GLY A 75 13.11 -9.78 -15.03
CA GLY A 75 14.36 -9.05 -14.87
C GLY A 75 14.64 -8.60 -13.42
N ASP A 76 15.86 -8.88 -12.96
CA ASP A 76 16.30 -8.61 -11.58
C ASP A 76 16.12 -7.13 -11.21
N ALA A 77 16.47 -6.22 -12.12
CA ALA A 77 16.38 -4.77 -11.87
C ALA A 77 14.94 -4.31 -11.64
N LEU A 78 13.97 -4.84 -12.41
CA LEU A 78 12.55 -4.50 -12.25
C LEU A 78 11.97 -5.06 -10.95
N VAL A 79 12.37 -6.27 -10.57
CA VAL A 79 11.94 -6.88 -9.31
C VAL A 79 12.54 -6.14 -8.11
N LEU A 80 13.79 -5.70 -8.17
CA LEU A 80 14.42 -4.87 -7.14
C LEU A 80 13.75 -3.49 -7.03
N ALA A 81 13.56 -2.81 -8.15
CA ALA A 81 12.86 -1.53 -8.20
C ALA A 81 11.42 -1.65 -7.67
N GLY A 82 10.71 -2.70 -8.09
CA GLY A 82 9.39 -3.04 -7.59
C GLY A 82 9.36 -3.25 -6.07
N SER A 83 10.38 -3.93 -5.54
CA SER A 83 10.53 -4.16 -4.09
C SER A 83 10.73 -2.85 -3.33
N LEU A 84 11.55 -1.94 -3.85
CA LEU A 84 11.76 -0.61 -3.30
C LEU A 84 10.45 0.20 -3.26
N LEU A 85 9.71 0.19 -4.36
CA LEU A 85 8.42 0.89 -4.47
C LEU A 85 7.36 0.32 -3.52
N ILE A 86 7.29 -1.00 -3.38
CA ILE A 86 6.40 -1.66 -2.42
C ILE A 86 6.75 -1.23 -1.00
N GLY A 87 8.04 -1.23 -0.67
CA GLY A 87 8.53 -0.77 0.63
C GLY A 87 8.19 0.70 0.91
N ALA A 88 8.31 1.55 -0.10
CA ALA A 88 7.95 2.96 0.03
C ALA A 88 6.44 3.18 0.16
N GLY A 89 5.62 2.37 -0.52
CA GLY A 89 4.16 2.55 -0.55
C GLY A 89 3.43 2.07 0.70
N LEU A 90 3.84 0.93 1.26
CA LEU A 90 3.14 0.32 2.40
C LEU A 90 3.04 1.20 3.64
N PRO A 91 4.12 1.87 4.11
CA PRO A 91 4.05 2.74 5.28
C PRO A 91 3.13 3.94 5.09
N CYS A 92 2.98 4.46 3.87
CA CYS A 92 2.13 5.62 3.60
C CYS A 92 0.68 5.37 4.03
N VAL A 93 0.14 4.21 3.67
CA VAL A 93 -1.25 3.84 4.02
C VAL A 93 -1.41 3.66 5.52
N LEU A 94 -0.45 2.99 6.16
CA LEU A 94 -0.48 2.74 7.59
C LEU A 94 -0.36 4.05 8.39
N ILE A 95 0.61 4.90 8.05
CA ILE A 95 0.84 6.19 8.71
C ILE A 95 -0.38 7.09 8.54
N ALA A 96 -0.95 7.18 7.31
CA ALA A 96 -2.15 7.98 7.07
C ALA A 96 -3.33 7.51 7.92
N ALA A 97 -3.58 6.20 8.00
CA ALA A 97 -4.66 5.63 8.79
C ALA A 97 -4.48 5.91 10.29
N LEU A 98 -3.28 5.68 10.83
CA LEU A 98 -3.00 5.91 12.24
C LEU A 98 -3.05 7.40 12.59
N THR A 99 -2.58 8.29 11.72
CA THR A 99 -2.65 9.74 11.92
C THR A 99 -4.10 10.21 11.96
N ALA A 100 -4.95 9.71 11.05
CA ALA A 100 -6.38 10.03 11.04
C ALA A 100 -7.06 9.59 12.35
N VAL A 101 -6.75 8.37 12.81
CA VAL A 101 -7.28 7.84 14.08
C VAL A 101 -6.85 8.70 15.27
N GLN A 102 -5.58 9.07 15.34
CA GLN A 102 -5.04 9.90 16.43
C GLN A 102 -5.69 11.30 16.47
N ARG A 103 -6.05 11.83 15.30
CA ARG A 103 -6.67 13.16 15.21
C ARG A 103 -8.15 13.17 15.54
N GLU A 104 -8.86 12.09 15.24
CA GLU A 104 -10.32 12.01 15.40
C GLU A 104 -10.76 11.33 16.70
N THR A 105 -9.83 10.72 17.45
CA THR A 105 -10.16 9.94 18.65
C THR A 105 -9.73 10.69 19.91
N PRO A 106 -10.65 10.88 20.90
CA PRO A 106 -10.28 11.40 22.21
C PRO A 106 -9.21 10.57 22.91
N ALA A 107 -8.37 11.22 23.73
CA ALA A 107 -7.21 10.61 24.36
C ALA A 107 -7.52 9.39 25.25
N ASP A 108 -8.67 9.41 25.91
CA ASP A 108 -9.17 8.34 26.79
C ASP A 108 -9.49 7.04 26.05
N ARG A 109 -9.81 7.11 24.75
CA ARG A 109 -10.19 5.98 23.90
C ARG A 109 -9.14 5.62 22.84
N LEU A 110 -8.06 6.39 22.74
CA LEU A 110 -7.08 6.26 21.68
C LEU A 110 -6.46 4.85 21.61
N GLY A 111 -6.10 4.27 22.75
CA GLY A 111 -5.49 2.93 22.79
C GLY A 111 -6.40 1.82 22.25
N VAL A 112 -7.67 1.84 22.66
CA VAL A 112 -8.67 0.85 22.19
C VAL A 112 -8.96 1.03 20.71
N THR A 113 -9.12 2.27 20.25
CA THR A 113 -9.40 2.57 18.84
C THR A 113 -8.21 2.20 17.95
N ALA A 114 -6.99 2.54 18.34
CA ALA A 114 -5.77 2.17 17.63
C ALA A 114 -5.62 0.64 17.55
N GLY A 115 -5.88 -0.10 18.63
CA GLY A 115 -5.87 -1.55 18.64
C GLY A 115 -6.87 -2.17 17.67
N ARG A 116 -8.11 -1.65 17.63
CA ARG A 116 -9.14 -2.09 16.67
C ARG A 116 -8.72 -1.82 15.23
N VAL A 117 -8.19 -0.65 14.93
CA VAL A 117 -7.71 -0.29 13.59
C VAL A 117 -6.54 -1.19 13.18
N HIS A 118 -5.61 -1.47 14.07
CA HIS A 118 -4.51 -2.41 13.81
C HIS A 118 -5.05 -3.79 13.45
N THR A 119 -5.99 -4.33 14.22
CA THR A 119 -6.62 -5.62 13.92
C THR A 119 -7.32 -5.61 12.56
N LEU A 120 -8.10 -4.56 12.25
CA LEU A 120 -8.77 -4.42 10.95
C LEU A 120 -7.80 -4.31 9.76
N LEU A 121 -6.59 -3.78 9.99
CA LEU A 121 -5.57 -3.68 8.95
C LEU A 121 -4.81 -5.00 8.76
N TYR A 122 -4.45 -5.69 9.83
CA TYR A 122 -3.58 -6.86 9.78
C TYR A 122 -4.30 -8.20 9.70
N ALA A 123 -5.51 -8.34 10.24
CA ALA A 123 -6.28 -9.58 10.12
C ALA A 123 -6.58 -9.95 8.65
N PRO A 124 -7.06 -9.03 7.79
CA PRO A 124 -7.22 -9.32 6.37
C PRO A 124 -5.90 -9.65 5.67
N ASN A 125 -4.78 -9.03 6.10
CA ASN A 125 -3.45 -9.33 5.56
C ASN A 125 -3.03 -10.78 5.85
N ALA A 126 -3.25 -11.25 7.09
CA ALA A 126 -2.94 -12.62 7.47
C ALA A 126 -3.78 -13.64 6.69
N VAL A 127 -5.09 -13.40 6.55
CA VAL A 127 -5.98 -14.23 5.74
C VAL A 127 -5.53 -14.24 4.28
N ALA A 128 -5.18 -13.08 3.73
CA ALA A 128 -4.74 -12.95 2.35
C ALA A 128 -3.38 -13.62 2.09
N LEU A 129 -2.50 -13.68 3.08
CA LEU A 129 -1.23 -14.40 3.00
C LEU A 129 -1.47 -15.90 2.82
N VAL A 130 -2.37 -16.48 3.64
CA VAL A 130 -2.72 -17.91 3.56
C VAL A 130 -3.46 -18.22 2.26
N ALA A 131 -4.49 -17.44 1.92
CA ALA A 131 -5.25 -17.62 0.68
C ALA A 131 -4.36 -17.41 -0.55
N GLY A 132 -3.47 -16.41 -0.51
CA GLY A 132 -2.51 -16.11 -1.57
C GLY A 132 -1.52 -17.24 -1.80
N ALA A 133 -1.06 -17.91 -0.76
CA ALA A 133 -0.20 -19.09 -0.90
C ALA A 133 -0.93 -20.24 -1.65
N GLY A 134 -2.21 -20.46 -1.37
CA GLY A 134 -3.03 -21.42 -2.11
C GLY A 134 -3.25 -21.00 -3.57
N LEU A 135 -3.50 -19.71 -3.82
CA LEU A 135 -3.66 -19.19 -5.19
C LEU A 135 -2.39 -19.32 -6.04
N VAL A 136 -1.24 -19.04 -5.45
CA VAL A 136 0.07 -19.17 -6.15
C VAL A 136 0.33 -20.62 -6.58
N ALA A 137 -0.19 -21.61 -5.83
CA ALA A 137 -0.03 -23.01 -6.17
C ALA A 137 -0.85 -23.44 -7.42
N VAL A 138 -1.93 -22.72 -7.76
CA VAL A 138 -2.85 -23.07 -8.85
C VAL A 138 -2.93 -22.03 -9.96
N THR A 139 -2.32 -20.86 -9.78
CA THR A 139 -2.37 -19.73 -10.73
C THR A 139 -0.97 -19.19 -10.98
N ASP A 140 -0.71 -18.74 -12.21
CA ASP A 140 0.56 -18.08 -12.55
C ASP A 140 0.75 -16.82 -11.66
N HIS A 141 1.89 -16.75 -10.98
CA HIS A 141 2.26 -15.65 -10.10
C HIS A 141 2.21 -14.28 -10.81
N ARG A 142 2.48 -14.23 -12.12
CA ARG A 142 2.43 -12.99 -12.92
C ARG A 142 1.02 -12.44 -13.04
N VAL A 143 0.03 -13.32 -13.29
CA VAL A 143 -1.39 -12.94 -13.35
C VAL A 143 -1.85 -12.41 -11.99
N LEU A 144 -1.48 -13.12 -10.92
CA LEU A 144 -1.84 -12.73 -9.56
C LEU A 144 -1.23 -11.37 -9.18
N LEU A 145 0.03 -11.12 -9.52
CA LEU A 145 0.69 -9.84 -9.30
C LEU A 145 0.09 -8.72 -10.16
N ALA A 146 -0.22 -8.99 -11.44
CA ALA A 146 -0.85 -8.00 -12.32
C ALA A 146 -2.22 -7.57 -11.79
N LEU A 147 -3.06 -8.52 -11.38
CA LEU A 147 -4.37 -8.24 -10.78
C LEU A 147 -4.24 -7.47 -9.46
N THR A 148 -3.29 -7.87 -8.60
CA THR A 148 -3.02 -7.19 -7.33
C THR A 148 -2.55 -5.76 -7.55
N GLY A 149 -1.65 -5.55 -8.51
CA GLY A 149 -1.15 -4.23 -8.91
C GLY A 149 -2.27 -3.35 -9.47
N ALA A 150 -3.09 -3.86 -10.38
CA ALA A 150 -4.23 -3.15 -10.95
C ALA A 150 -5.26 -2.76 -9.89
N ALA A 151 -5.59 -3.67 -8.96
CA ALA A 151 -6.48 -3.38 -7.84
C ALA A 151 -5.93 -2.27 -6.93
N ALA A 152 -4.63 -2.28 -6.63
CA ALA A 152 -3.97 -1.25 -5.83
C ALA A 152 -3.99 0.12 -6.52
N LEU A 153 -3.75 0.17 -7.83
CA LEU A 153 -3.84 1.39 -8.63
C LEU A 153 -5.28 1.92 -8.70
N GLY A 154 -6.27 1.02 -8.80
CA GLY A 154 -7.69 1.37 -8.68
C GLY A 154 -8.02 2.03 -7.34
N CYS A 155 -7.50 1.50 -6.24
CA CYS A 155 -7.65 2.11 -4.91
C CYS A 155 -6.99 3.50 -4.81
N ALA A 156 -5.87 3.73 -5.51
CA ALA A 156 -5.21 5.04 -5.54
C ALA A 156 -6.04 6.10 -6.26
N ALA A 157 -6.86 5.71 -7.23
CA ALA A 157 -7.69 6.64 -8.02
C ALA A 157 -8.96 7.13 -7.27
N VAL A 158 -9.43 6.40 -6.25
CA VAL A 158 -10.65 6.73 -5.51
C VAL A 158 -10.57 8.11 -4.82
N PRO A 159 -9.52 8.46 -4.06
CA PRO A 159 -9.44 9.78 -3.41
C PRO A 159 -9.26 10.94 -4.40
N ALA A 160 -8.74 10.70 -5.61
CA ALA A 160 -8.59 11.73 -6.63
C ALA A 160 -9.94 12.20 -7.20
N ARG A 161 -10.94 11.32 -7.25
CA ARG A 161 -12.29 11.63 -7.74
C ARG A 161 -13.11 12.50 -6.78
N GLY A 162 -12.82 12.46 -5.47
CA GLY A 162 -13.53 13.26 -4.46
C GLY A 162 -13.19 14.76 -4.44
N ARG A 163 -12.16 15.20 -5.16
CA ARG A 163 -11.78 16.63 -5.26
C ARG A 163 -12.63 17.42 -6.26
N GLY A 164 -13.30 16.77 -7.20
CA GLY A 164 -14.08 17.43 -8.25
C GLY A 164 -15.50 17.87 -7.83
N VAL A 165 -16.03 17.41 -6.70
CA VAL A 165 -17.43 17.64 -6.32
C VAL A 165 -17.61 18.81 -5.33
N ARG A 166 -16.55 19.34 -4.71
CA ARG A 166 -16.66 20.40 -3.71
C ARG A 166 -16.37 21.83 -4.17
N SER A 167 -16.06 22.07 -5.44
CA SER A 167 -15.79 23.41 -5.97
C SER A 167 -16.98 24.05 -6.68
N GLY A 168 -18.19 23.48 -6.61
CA GLY A 168 -19.35 23.97 -7.35
C GLY A 168 -20.56 24.43 -6.52
N GLY A 169 -20.46 24.54 -5.19
CA GLY A 169 -21.65 24.70 -4.38
C GLY A 169 -21.65 25.75 -3.28
N GLU A 170 -20.77 26.76 -3.29
CA GLU A 170 -20.84 27.86 -2.31
C GLU A 170 -20.56 29.22 -2.96
N ALA A 171 -21.40 29.59 -3.88
CA ALA A 171 -21.56 30.98 -4.33
C ALA A 171 -23.04 31.27 -4.46
N GLU A 172 -23.76 31.28 -3.32
CA GLU A 172 -25.05 31.97 -3.28
C GLU A 172 -25.42 32.35 -1.83
N GLU A 173 -25.48 33.65 -1.68
CA GLU A 173 -26.44 34.43 -0.90
C GLU A 173 -26.15 34.70 0.56
N VAL A 174 -25.44 35.81 0.79
CA VAL A 174 -25.56 36.61 2.03
C VAL A 174 -26.66 37.64 1.79
N PRO A 175 -27.83 37.56 2.48
CA PRO A 175 -28.77 38.68 2.51
C PRO A 175 -28.24 39.76 3.44
N ARG A 176 -28.04 40.95 2.90
CA ARG A 176 -27.85 42.19 3.68
C ARG A 176 -29.13 42.51 4.43
N ARG A 177 -29.07 42.60 5.74
CA ARG A 177 -29.84 43.50 6.58
C ARG A 177 -29.00 44.05 7.72
#